data_a23bf34c6f50ca3af31e1c84faa583f3
#
_entry.id   a23bf34c6f50ca3af31e1c84faa583f3
#
_cell.length_a   1.000
_cell.length_b   1.000
_cell.length_c   1.000
_cell.angle_alpha   90.00
_cell.angle_beta   90.00
_cell.angle_gamma   90.00
#
_symmetry.space_group_name_H-M   'P 1'
#
loop_
_entity.id
_entity.type
_entity.pdbx_description
1 polymer ?
#
loop_
_entity_poly.entity_id
_entity_poly.type
_entity_poly.pdbx_seq_one_letter_code
_entity_poly.pdbx_strand_id
1 'polypeptide(L)'
;MATAPAATRPAHVPAELVVTLPLYARKRVDECPQETLIPQLQATLPPISYVTNIFPGDQPGWLLTSYEDTMTMLRDPDNFTKNGMGKWAQNIGEDWLVIPTEADPPIHTAYRAALNPKFAPQKMAALRDQVRERARVLINQFKDRGHCDFVDEFSEKYPINIVLDLLDLPQDRMAEFLEWEKDMLHTNDWQVRGDAVRKVKAYLMGVIEERQKNPGDDYISQIFDNEVDGRKWNVTEVFGHCFNLYIGGLDTVTSLLGNIFCFLGRYPERQRELREKPGLIVTAVEEFLRAYAPVTAFRIAAKEIEIRGQKIMPGEYISVATPVTGYDPTYYEQPELVRFDRKAPHISLGGGIHKCLGMHLARMELQIALEEFLTALPEWRIKDGFKVQYFVGNIMHVPELELQWG
;
A
#
# COMPACT_ATOMS: atom_id res chain seq x y z
N MET A 1 -16.12 -23.37 16.41
CA MET A 1 -15.87 -22.41 15.29
C MET A 1 -17.16 -22.24 14.54
N ALA A 2 -17.84 -21.11 14.73
CA ALA A 2 -19.02 -20.79 13.94
C ALA A 2 -18.52 -20.33 12.56
N THR A 3 -18.81 -21.12 11.52
CA THR A 3 -18.65 -20.68 10.12
C THR A 3 -19.58 -19.48 9.93
N ALA A 4 -19.00 -18.32 9.58
CA ALA A 4 -19.82 -17.19 9.14
C ALA A 4 -20.77 -17.68 8.04
N PRO A 5 -22.06 -17.30 8.06
CA PRO A 5 -22.98 -17.70 7.00
C PRO A 5 -22.43 -17.18 5.66
N ALA A 6 -22.38 -18.03 4.65
CA ALA A 6 -22.03 -17.65 3.30
C ALA A 6 -22.86 -16.40 2.95
N ALA A 7 -22.20 -15.30 2.62
CA ALA A 7 -22.88 -14.05 2.27
C ALA A 7 -23.87 -14.35 1.18
N THR A 8 -25.18 -14.19 1.50
CA THR A 8 -26.25 -14.46 0.54
C THR A 8 -26.14 -13.43 -0.58
N ARG A 9 -26.04 -13.92 -1.81
CA ARG A 9 -26.01 -13.07 -3.00
C ARG A 9 -27.20 -12.08 -2.98
N PRO A 10 -26.97 -10.76 -3.10
CA PRO A 10 -28.05 -9.79 -3.22
C PRO A 10 -28.91 -10.08 -4.45
N ALA A 11 -30.22 -9.83 -4.37
CA ALA A 11 -31.17 -10.19 -5.44
C ALA A 11 -30.87 -9.49 -6.78
N HIS A 12 -30.27 -8.29 -6.74
CA HIS A 12 -29.93 -7.52 -7.95
C HIS A 12 -28.62 -7.98 -8.61
N VAL A 13 -27.82 -8.84 -7.96
CA VAL A 13 -26.57 -9.37 -8.52
C VAL A 13 -26.83 -10.61 -9.34
N PRO A 14 -26.49 -10.63 -10.64
CA PRO A 14 -26.60 -11.83 -11.47
C PRO A 14 -25.75 -12.98 -10.94
N ALA A 15 -26.29 -14.21 -10.99
CA ALA A 15 -25.60 -15.38 -10.42
C ALA A 15 -24.28 -15.69 -11.12
N GLU A 16 -24.20 -15.45 -12.41
CA GLU A 16 -23.04 -15.65 -13.27
C GLU A 16 -21.85 -14.72 -12.97
N LEU A 17 -22.11 -13.61 -12.27
CA LEU A 17 -21.07 -12.67 -11.85
C LEU A 17 -20.47 -12.98 -10.48
N VAL A 18 -21.08 -13.92 -9.73
CA VAL A 18 -20.64 -14.23 -8.36
C VAL A 18 -19.47 -15.18 -8.37
N VAL A 19 -18.37 -14.76 -7.76
CA VAL A 19 -17.13 -15.55 -7.67
C VAL A 19 -16.53 -15.45 -6.27
N THR A 20 -15.76 -16.48 -5.89
CA THR A 20 -14.88 -16.45 -4.71
C THR A 20 -13.44 -16.51 -5.23
N LEU A 21 -12.62 -15.53 -4.88
CA LEU A 21 -11.30 -15.42 -5.48
C LEU A 21 -10.17 -15.90 -4.56
N PRO A 22 -9.26 -16.77 -5.06
CA PRO A 22 -8.07 -17.16 -4.33
C PRO A 22 -7.19 -15.97 -3.92
N LEU A 23 -7.21 -14.89 -4.69
CA LEU A 23 -6.47 -13.64 -4.44
C LEU A 23 -6.77 -13.05 -3.06
N TYR A 24 -7.99 -13.23 -2.55
CA TYR A 24 -8.42 -12.70 -1.25
C TYR A 24 -8.54 -13.76 -0.15
N ALA A 25 -7.88 -14.91 -0.34
CA ALA A 25 -7.96 -16.02 0.63
C ALA A 25 -7.17 -15.77 1.93
N ARG A 26 -6.39 -14.71 2.00
CA ARG A 26 -5.56 -14.31 3.17
C ARG A 26 -4.72 -15.46 3.70
N LYS A 27 -3.93 -16.06 2.81
CA LYS A 27 -3.05 -17.19 3.09
C LYS A 27 -1.75 -17.12 2.30
N ARG A 28 -0.78 -17.93 2.72
CA ARG A 28 0.44 -18.17 1.96
C ARG A 28 0.16 -19.10 0.77
N VAL A 29 0.85 -18.85 -0.35
CA VAL A 29 0.85 -19.65 -1.57
C VAL A 29 2.29 -19.81 -2.06
N ASP A 30 2.57 -20.92 -2.75
CA ASP A 30 3.93 -21.24 -3.21
C ASP A 30 4.27 -20.64 -4.59
N GLU A 31 3.25 -20.30 -5.37
CA GLU A 31 3.43 -19.72 -6.70
C GLU A 31 3.32 -18.18 -6.65
N CYS A 32 4.13 -17.49 -7.46
CA CYS A 32 4.08 -16.05 -7.61
C CYS A 32 2.73 -15.59 -8.18
N PRO A 33 1.88 -14.88 -7.42
CA PRO A 33 0.56 -14.50 -7.90
C PRO A 33 0.59 -13.63 -9.17
N GLN A 34 1.62 -12.80 -9.33
CA GLN A 34 1.80 -11.92 -10.48
C GLN A 34 2.13 -12.69 -11.76
N GLU A 35 2.69 -13.89 -11.64
CA GLU A 35 3.06 -14.74 -12.79
C GLU A 35 1.99 -15.79 -13.11
N THR A 36 1.15 -16.15 -12.15
CA THR A 36 0.16 -17.23 -12.29
C THR A 36 -1.28 -16.75 -12.12
N LEU A 37 -1.64 -16.38 -10.89
CA LEU A 37 -3.02 -16.09 -10.52
C LEU A 37 -3.57 -14.83 -11.20
N ILE A 38 -2.83 -13.72 -11.21
CA ILE A 38 -3.32 -12.45 -11.73
C ILE A 38 -3.54 -12.49 -13.25
N PRO A 39 -2.61 -12.99 -14.08
CA PRO A 39 -2.87 -13.20 -15.49
C PRO A 39 -4.08 -14.11 -15.76
N GLN A 40 -4.26 -15.18 -14.95
CA GLN A 40 -5.42 -16.05 -15.06
C GLN A 40 -6.73 -15.31 -14.73
N LEU A 41 -6.74 -14.49 -13.69
CA LEU A 41 -7.93 -13.68 -13.33
C LEU A 41 -8.29 -12.70 -14.47
N GLN A 42 -7.32 -12.02 -15.03
CA GLN A 42 -7.53 -11.12 -16.17
C GLN A 42 -8.07 -11.83 -17.41
N ALA A 43 -7.63 -13.06 -17.66
CA ALA A 43 -8.08 -13.85 -18.81
C ALA A 43 -9.49 -14.47 -18.63
N THR A 44 -9.94 -14.67 -17.40
CA THR A 44 -11.16 -15.45 -17.11
C THR A 44 -12.30 -14.64 -16.52
N LEU A 45 -12.03 -13.55 -15.82
CA LEU A 45 -13.08 -12.72 -15.21
C LEU A 45 -13.66 -11.73 -16.23
N PRO A 46 -14.98 -11.46 -16.16
CA PRO A 46 -15.55 -10.33 -16.87
C PRO A 46 -15.03 -9.00 -16.27
N PRO A 47 -15.15 -7.87 -16.99
CA PRO A 47 -14.71 -6.56 -16.51
C PRO A 47 -15.28 -6.14 -15.15
N ILE A 48 -16.43 -6.69 -14.77
CA ILE A 48 -17.05 -6.51 -13.45
C ILE A 48 -17.50 -7.87 -12.89
N SER A 49 -17.19 -8.14 -11.62
CA SER A 49 -17.61 -9.36 -10.90
C SER A 49 -18.01 -9.03 -9.48
N TYR A 50 -18.90 -9.86 -8.89
CA TYR A 50 -19.27 -9.77 -7.48
C TYR A 50 -18.50 -10.82 -6.68
N VAL A 51 -17.56 -10.38 -5.85
CA VAL A 51 -16.62 -11.25 -5.14
C VAL A 51 -17.08 -11.45 -3.70
N THR A 52 -17.25 -12.70 -3.27
CA THR A 52 -17.83 -13.04 -1.95
C THR A 52 -16.87 -12.83 -0.79
N ASN A 53 -15.55 -12.75 -1.03
CA ASN A 53 -14.49 -12.67 -0.01
C ASN A 53 -13.53 -11.49 -0.20
N ILE A 54 -13.98 -10.39 -0.82
CA ILE A 54 -13.09 -9.31 -1.24
C ILE A 54 -12.56 -8.45 -0.08
N PHE A 55 -13.38 -8.27 0.97
CA PHE A 55 -13.01 -7.47 2.14
C PHE A 55 -12.76 -8.36 3.37
N PRO A 56 -11.94 -7.95 4.36
CA PRO A 56 -11.74 -8.68 5.61
C PRO A 56 -13.05 -9.06 6.30
N GLY A 57 -13.12 -10.28 6.85
CA GLY A 57 -14.34 -10.84 7.43
C GLY A 57 -15.30 -11.41 6.37
N ASP A 58 -14.78 -11.77 5.18
CA ASP A 58 -15.52 -12.32 4.05
C ASP A 58 -16.72 -11.45 3.64
N GLN A 59 -16.54 -10.13 3.74
CA GLN A 59 -17.54 -9.20 3.21
C GLN A 59 -17.45 -9.16 1.68
N PRO A 60 -18.59 -9.29 0.99
CA PRO A 60 -18.61 -9.26 -0.46
C PRO A 60 -18.52 -7.84 -1.01
N GLY A 61 -18.19 -7.74 -2.29
CA GLY A 61 -18.17 -6.49 -3.02
C GLY A 61 -17.88 -6.66 -4.49
N TRP A 62 -17.95 -5.57 -5.23
CA TRP A 62 -17.69 -5.54 -6.64
C TRP A 62 -16.18 -5.44 -6.94
N LEU A 63 -15.72 -6.18 -7.92
CA LEU A 63 -14.35 -6.14 -8.47
C LEU A 63 -14.45 -5.58 -9.89
N LEU A 64 -13.66 -4.54 -10.16
CA LEU A 64 -13.37 -4.05 -11.50
C LEU A 64 -12.01 -4.55 -11.94
N THR A 65 -11.92 -5.17 -13.12
CA THR A 65 -10.65 -5.65 -13.70
C THR A 65 -10.09 -4.71 -14.76
N SER A 66 -10.93 -3.83 -15.31
CA SER A 66 -10.55 -2.84 -16.33
C SER A 66 -9.86 -1.63 -15.71
N TYR A 67 -8.75 -1.21 -16.32
CA TYR A 67 -8.04 0.02 -15.97
C TYR A 67 -8.93 1.26 -16.12
N GLU A 68 -9.66 1.38 -17.23
CA GLU A 68 -10.48 2.55 -17.52
C GLU A 68 -11.69 2.68 -16.60
N ASP A 69 -12.39 1.56 -16.32
CA ASP A 69 -13.52 1.59 -15.39
C ASP A 69 -13.05 1.97 -13.98
N THR A 70 -11.91 1.42 -13.55
CA THR A 70 -11.33 1.74 -12.25
C THR A 70 -10.91 3.22 -12.19
N MET A 71 -10.29 3.77 -13.24
CA MET A 71 -9.94 5.18 -13.28
C MET A 71 -11.15 6.11 -13.33
N THR A 72 -12.22 5.72 -14.01
CA THR A 72 -13.49 6.45 -14.04
C THR A 72 -14.08 6.52 -12.63
N MET A 73 -14.16 5.39 -11.94
CA MET A 73 -14.61 5.33 -10.55
C MET A 73 -13.74 6.20 -9.61
N LEU A 74 -12.41 6.16 -9.74
CA LEU A 74 -11.50 6.93 -8.89
C LEU A 74 -11.63 8.44 -9.08
N ARG A 75 -12.15 8.91 -10.21
CA ARG A 75 -12.37 10.33 -10.52
C ARG A 75 -13.75 10.86 -10.15
N ASP A 76 -14.60 9.99 -9.62
CA ASP A 76 -15.99 10.30 -9.30
C ASP A 76 -16.26 10.18 -7.79
N PRO A 77 -15.85 11.17 -6.99
CA PRO A 77 -16.08 11.15 -5.54
C PRO A 77 -17.55 11.36 -5.14
N ASP A 78 -18.39 11.87 -6.04
CA ASP A 78 -19.80 12.09 -5.76
C ASP A 78 -20.61 10.78 -5.75
N ASN A 79 -20.13 9.78 -6.48
CA ASN A 79 -20.72 8.45 -6.54
C ASN A 79 -20.01 7.45 -5.63
N PHE A 80 -18.72 7.68 -5.31
CA PHE A 80 -17.86 6.71 -4.63
C PHE A 80 -17.13 7.33 -3.43
N THR A 81 -17.66 7.09 -2.24
CA THR A 81 -17.11 7.60 -0.98
C THR A 81 -15.95 6.74 -0.45
N LYS A 82 -15.11 7.34 0.38
CA LYS A 82 -14.15 6.65 1.24
C LYS A 82 -14.48 6.74 2.73
N ASN A 83 -15.51 7.47 3.09
CA ASN A 83 -15.89 7.67 4.47
C ASN A 83 -16.22 6.33 5.17
N GLY A 84 -15.55 6.06 6.30
CA GLY A 84 -15.73 4.84 7.08
C GLY A 84 -15.24 3.55 6.40
N MET A 85 -14.50 3.65 5.30
CA MET A 85 -14.06 2.48 4.53
C MET A 85 -13.11 1.58 5.31
N GLY A 86 -12.15 2.13 6.06
CA GLY A 86 -11.14 1.37 6.80
C GLY A 86 -11.63 0.76 8.11
N LYS A 87 -12.72 1.28 8.65
CA LYS A 87 -13.30 0.90 9.95
C LYS A 87 -12.32 0.96 11.14
N TRP A 88 -11.28 1.79 11.04
CA TRP A 88 -10.24 1.88 12.07
C TRP A 88 -10.79 2.40 13.41
N ALA A 89 -11.44 3.54 13.39
CA ALA A 89 -12.07 4.15 14.56
C ALA A 89 -13.23 3.28 15.08
N GLN A 90 -14.09 2.82 14.17
CA GLN A 90 -15.27 2.00 14.52
C GLN A 90 -14.87 0.68 15.18
N ASN A 91 -13.74 0.07 14.79
CA ASN A 91 -13.22 -1.16 15.40
C ASN A 91 -12.89 -1.01 16.89
N ILE A 92 -12.64 0.22 17.35
CA ILE A 92 -12.37 0.55 18.75
C ILE A 92 -13.48 1.35 19.43
N GLY A 93 -14.66 1.49 18.76
CA GLY A 93 -15.82 2.21 19.28
C GLY A 93 -15.73 3.73 19.20
N GLU A 94 -14.96 4.26 18.26
CA GLU A 94 -14.73 5.69 18.06
C GLU A 94 -15.13 6.15 16.65
N ASP A 95 -15.00 7.46 16.35
CA ASP A 95 -15.49 8.09 15.12
C ASP A 95 -14.51 9.05 14.42
N TRP A 96 -13.21 9.03 14.79
CA TRP A 96 -12.19 9.84 14.11
C TRP A 96 -11.91 9.31 12.69
N LEU A 97 -11.40 10.20 11.82
CA LEU A 97 -11.08 9.89 10.43
C LEU A 97 -9.58 9.70 10.22
N VAL A 98 -9.21 8.80 9.32
CA VAL A 98 -7.86 8.68 8.75
C VAL A 98 -7.68 9.78 7.70
N ILE A 99 -7.00 10.87 8.04
CA ILE A 99 -6.89 12.08 7.22
C ILE A 99 -5.68 12.04 6.28
N PRO A 100 -5.84 12.33 4.99
CA PRO A 100 -7.08 12.69 4.27
C PRO A 100 -7.82 11.49 3.68
N THR A 101 -7.38 10.26 3.96
CA THR A 101 -7.76 9.04 3.24
C THR A 101 -9.25 8.70 3.36
N GLU A 102 -9.88 8.92 4.53
CA GLU A 102 -11.31 8.62 4.77
C GLU A 102 -12.22 9.86 4.68
N ALA A 103 -11.68 11.01 4.30
CA ALA A 103 -12.46 12.21 4.10
C ALA A 103 -13.02 12.29 2.66
N ASP A 104 -14.22 12.85 2.50
CA ASP A 104 -14.81 13.18 1.21
C ASP A 104 -14.87 14.71 1.01
N PRO A 105 -15.02 15.22 -0.23
CA PRO A 105 -15.27 16.63 -0.44
C PRO A 105 -16.54 17.12 0.29
N PRO A 106 -16.58 18.37 0.79
CA PRO A 106 -15.57 19.43 0.56
C PRO A 106 -14.36 19.36 1.50
N ILE A 107 -14.47 18.67 2.69
CA ILE A 107 -13.42 18.70 3.72
C ILE A 107 -12.13 18.02 3.27
N HIS A 108 -12.21 16.97 2.46
CA HIS A 108 -11.06 16.33 1.83
C HIS A 108 -10.22 17.35 1.04
N THR A 109 -10.87 18.25 0.30
CA THR A 109 -10.18 19.26 -0.51
C THR A 109 -9.37 20.20 0.36
N ALA A 110 -9.91 20.61 1.51
CA ALA A 110 -9.21 21.46 2.48
C ALA A 110 -8.01 20.73 3.09
N TYR A 111 -8.17 19.47 3.52
CA TYR A 111 -7.05 18.67 4.03
C TYR A 111 -5.95 18.49 2.98
N ARG A 112 -6.30 18.18 1.74
CA ARG A 112 -5.33 18.02 0.66
C ARG A 112 -4.62 19.33 0.30
N ALA A 113 -5.31 20.47 0.34
CA ALA A 113 -4.71 21.78 0.12
C ALA A 113 -3.62 22.08 1.17
N ALA A 114 -3.85 21.73 2.44
CA ALA A 114 -2.89 21.89 3.51
C ALA A 114 -1.70 20.91 3.44
N LEU A 115 -1.95 19.67 3.00
CA LEU A 115 -0.96 18.58 3.02
C LEU A 115 -0.12 18.50 1.74
N ASN A 116 -0.69 18.70 0.55
CA ASN A 116 0.02 18.57 -0.71
C ASN A 116 1.34 19.35 -0.78
N PRO A 117 1.43 20.61 -0.30
CA PRO A 117 2.69 21.34 -0.30
C PRO A 117 3.79 20.69 0.54
N LYS A 118 3.42 19.99 1.63
CA LYS A 118 4.38 19.30 2.52
C LYS A 118 4.96 18.02 1.89
N PHE A 119 4.23 17.40 0.95
CA PHE A 119 4.65 16.21 0.19
C PHE A 119 5.00 16.51 -1.27
N ALA A 120 5.19 17.79 -1.61
CA ALA A 120 5.60 18.21 -2.96
C ALA A 120 6.98 17.61 -3.34
N PRO A 121 7.25 17.40 -4.65
CA PRO A 121 8.49 16.77 -5.12
C PRO A 121 9.77 17.38 -4.52
N GLN A 122 9.84 18.72 -4.43
CA GLN A 122 11.01 19.42 -3.88
C GLN A 122 11.20 19.14 -2.38
N LYS A 123 10.11 19.04 -1.60
CA LYS A 123 10.17 18.72 -0.18
C LYS A 123 10.64 17.28 0.04
N MET A 124 10.12 16.35 -0.74
CA MET A 124 10.56 14.95 -0.67
C MET A 124 12.01 14.79 -1.16
N ALA A 125 12.41 15.49 -2.21
CA ALA A 125 13.81 15.47 -2.68
C ALA A 125 14.81 15.94 -1.62
N ALA A 126 14.42 16.84 -0.72
CA ALA A 126 15.28 17.28 0.38
C ALA A 126 15.58 16.16 1.40
N LEU A 127 14.78 15.10 1.44
CA LEU A 127 15.00 13.94 2.31
C LEU A 127 15.94 12.88 1.67
N ARG A 128 16.34 13.07 0.41
CA ARG A 128 17.03 12.04 -0.39
C ARG A 128 18.30 11.50 0.28
N ASP A 129 19.11 12.37 0.85
CA ASP A 129 20.38 11.97 1.49
C ASP A 129 20.11 11.19 2.79
N GLN A 130 19.11 11.60 3.57
CA GLN A 130 18.70 10.89 4.78
C GLN A 130 18.12 9.50 4.45
N VAL A 131 17.23 9.41 3.45
CA VAL A 131 16.66 8.15 2.98
C VAL A 131 17.76 7.20 2.47
N ARG A 132 18.75 7.74 1.74
CA ARG A 132 19.91 6.98 1.27
C ARG A 132 20.77 6.47 2.41
N GLU A 133 21.01 7.29 3.42
CA GLU A 133 21.79 6.88 4.59
C GLU A 133 21.09 5.75 5.36
N ARG A 134 19.75 5.81 5.51
CA ARG A 134 18.99 4.70 6.12
C ARG A 134 19.17 3.38 5.34
N ALA A 135 19.12 3.42 4.02
CA ALA A 135 19.40 2.23 3.21
C ALA A 135 20.83 1.70 3.42
N ARG A 136 21.84 2.57 3.39
CA ARG A 136 23.24 2.19 3.58
C ARG A 136 23.53 1.60 4.95
N VAL A 137 22.98 2.19 6.00
CA VAL A 137 23.16 1.68 7.37
C VAL A 137 22.66 0.24 7.47
N LEU A 138 21.49 -0.07 6.90
CA LEU A 138 20.93 -1.42 6.91
C LEU A 138 21.75 -2.39 6.05
N ILE A 139 22.09 -2.01 4.82
CA ILE A 139 22.88 -2.84 3.89
C ILE A 139 24.25 -3.18 4.48
N ASN A 140 24.91 -2.21 5.15
CA ASN A 140 26.22 -2.41 5.76
C ASN A 140 26.22 -3.48 6.88
N GLN A 141 25.06 -3.81 7.46
CA GLN A 141 24.98 -4.86 8.49
C GLN A 141 25.17 -6.28 7.94
N PHE A 142 24.85 -6.49 6.65
CA PHE A 142 24.88 -7.83 6.06
C PHE A 142 25.67 -7.98 4.75
N LYS A 143 26.08 -6.89 4.08
CA LYS A 143 26.68 -6.94 2.74
C LYS A 143 27.90 -7.86 2.64
N ASP A 144 28.72 -7.96 3.70
CA ASP A 144 29.94 -8.76 3.72
C ASP A 144 29.70 -10.21 4.16
N ARG A 145 28.44 -10.56 4.49
CA ARG A 145 28.07 -11.88 5.00
C ARG A 145 27.73 -12.89 3.90
N GLY A 146 27.50 -12.42 2.67
CA GLY A 146 27.15 -13.23 1.52
C GLY A 146 25.68 -13.65 1.46
N HIS A 147 24.86 -13.31 2.45
CA HIS A 147 23.41 -13.61 2.49
C HIS A 147 22.67 -12.69 3.46
N CYS A 148 21.36 -12.59 3.31
CA CYS A 148 20.45 -11.95 4.28
C CYS A 148 19.03 -12.52 4.20
N ASP A 149 18.25 -12.37 5.27
CA ASP A 149 16.79 -12.28 5.16
C ASP A 149 16.44 -10.85 4.77
N PHE A 150 16.12 -10.67 3.49
CA PHE A 150 15.83 -9.34 2.94
C PHE A 150 14.62 -8.67 3.59
N VAL A 151 13.61 -9.45 4.00
CA VAL A 151 12.40 -8.90 4.61
C VAL A 151 12.71 -8.40 6.01
N ASP A 152 13.20 -9.26 6.89
CA ASP A 152 13.51 -8.90 8.28
C ASP A 152 14.65 -7.87 8.39
N GLU A 153 15.71 -8.01 7.58
CA GLU A 153 16.91 -7.20 7.74
C GLU A 153 16.88 -5.88 6.96
N PHE A 154 15.99 -5.76 5.94
CA PHE A 154 15.93 -4.55 5.13
C PHE A 154 14.49 -4.03 4.90
N SER A 155 13.60 -4.80 4.23
CA SER A 155 12.37 -4.22 3.70
C SER A 155 11.36 -3.81 4.77
N GLU A 156 11.33 -4.45 5.93
CA GLU A 156 10.51 -4.01 7.07
C GLU A 156 11.13 -2.79 7.78
N LYS A 157 12.46 -2.76 7.93
CA LYS A 157 13.17 -1.72 8.70
C LYS A 157 13.36 -0.42 7.93
N TYR A 158 13.48 -0.48 6.61
CA TYR A 158 13.80 0.68 5.80
C TYR A 158 12.67 1.73 5.75
N PRO A 159 11.43 1.38 5.38
CA PRO A 159 10.34 2.36 5.34
C PRO A 159 9.96 2.89 6.73
N ILE A 160 9.98 2.02 7.77
CA ILE A 160 9.64 2.49 9.11
C ILE A 160 10.65 3.51 9.64
N ASN A 161 11.95 3.31 9.41
CA ASN A 161 12.96 4.32 9.78
C ASN A 161 12.63 5.69 9.17
N ILE A 162 12.17 5.71 7.92
CA ILE A 162 11.83 6.93 7.20
C ILE A 162 10.55 7.58 7.76
N VAL A 163 9.53 6.78 8.09
CA VAL A 163 8.30 7.29 8.73
C VAL A 163 8.58 7.84 10.12
N LEU A 164 9.41 7.16 10.91
CA LEU A 164 9.81 7.64 12.23
C LEU A 164 10.60 8.95 12.12
N ASP A 165 11.52 9.06 11.16
CA ASP A 165 12.24 10.31 10.89
C ASP A 165 11.29 11.43 10.46
N LEU A 166 10.31 11.15 9.59
CA LEU A 166 9.33 12.12 9.12
C LEU A 166 8.47 12.67 10.25
N LEU A 167 8.09 11.82 11.21
CA LEU A 167 7.26 12.17 12.36
C LEU A 167 8.07 12.61 13.60
N ASP A 168 9.40 12.65 13.48
CA ASP A 168 10.31 12.93 14.61
C ASP A 168 10.04 12.00 15.81
N LEU A 169 9.89 10.70 15.53
CA LEU A 169 9.66 9.66 16.53
C LEU A 169 10.96 8.86 16.81
N PRO A 170 11.11 8.33 18.03
CA PRO A 170 12.33 7.65 18.44
C PRO A 170 12.55 6.33 17.67
N GLN A 171 13.74 6.16 17.12
CA GLN A 171 14.15 4.99 16.33
C GLN A 171 14.34 3.72 17.19
N ASP A 172 14.64 3.86 18.47
CA ASP A 172 14.83 2.74 19.41
C ASP A 172 13.55 1.96 19.73
N ARG A 173 12.37 2.53 19.37
CA ARG A 173 11.06 1.87 19.48
C ARG A 173 10.58 1.20 18.18
N MET A 174 11.42 1.15 17.16
CA MET A 174 11.05 0.60 15.85
C MET A 174 10.41 -0.80 15.92
N ALA A 175 10.97 -1.71 16.73
CA ALA A 175 10.45 -3.07 16.87
C ALA A 175 9.00 -3.10 17.39
N GLU A 176 8.67 -2.20 18.32
CA GLU A 176 7.31 -2.07 18.86
C GLU A 176 6.32 -1.55 17.81
N PHE A 177 6.74 -0.60 17.00
CA PHE A 177 5.90 -0.08 15.90
C PHE A 177 5.65 -1.13 14.82
N LEU A 178 6.65 -1.95 14.47
CA LEU A 178 6.48 -3.06 13.54
C LEU A 178 5.55 -4.15 14.08
N GLU A 179 5.61 -4.46 15.39
CA GLU A 179 4.66 -5.38 16.04
C GLU A 179 3.23 -4.86 15.93
N TRP A 180 2.99 -3.59 16.26
CA TRP A 180 1.66 -2.99 16.17
C TRP A 180 1.13 -2.93 14.73
N GLU A 181 1.99 -2.62 13.77
CA GLU A 181 1.64 -2.61 12.35
C GLU A 181 1.21 -4.00 11.88
N LYS A 182 1.98 -5.03 12.20
CA LYS A 182 1.68 -6.42 11.87
C LYS A 182 0.34 -6.86 12.49
N ASP A 183 0.10 -6.54 13.75
CA ASP A 183 -1.16 -6.81 14.44
C ASP A 183 -2.36 -6.05 13.82
N MET A 184 -2.12 -4.88 13.23
CA MET A 184 -3.17 -4.10 12.56
C MET A 184 -3.49 -4.58 11.16
N LEU A 185 -2.49 -4.91 10.35
CA LEU A 185 -2.64 -5.11 8.91
C LEU A 185 -2.67 -6.59 8.48
N HIS A 186 -2.01 -7.48 9.24
CA HIS A 186 -1.83 -8.87 8.84
C HIS A 186 -2.65 -9.88 9.67
N THR A 187 -3.45 -9.42 10.63
CA THR A 187 -4.35 -10.29 11.41
C THR A 187 -5.74 -10.40 10.80
N ASN A 188 -6.38 -11.56 10.99
CA ASN A 188 -7.82 -11.74 10.75
C ASN A 188 -8.65 -11.59 12.03
N ASP A 189 -8.00 -11.38 13.18
CA ASP A 189 -8.65 -11.22 14.48
C ASP A 189 -8.93 -9.74 14.77
N TRP A 190 -10.22 -9.38 14.77
CA TRP A 190 -10.67 -8.01 15.01
C TRP A 190 -10.31 -7.49 16.40
N GLN A 191 -10.17 -8.37 17.40
CA GLN A 191 -9.77 -7.99 18.74
C GLN A 191 -8.28 -7.60 18.77
N VAL A 192 -7.41 -8.44 18.20
CA VAL A 192 -5.96 -8.15 18.06
C VAL A 192 -5.76 -6.84 17.32
N ARG A 193 -6.47 -6.68 16.19
CA ARG A 193 -6.43 -5.44 15.40
C ARG A 193 -6.85 -4.22 16.21
N GLY A 194 -7.97 -4.33 16.97
CA GLY A 194 -8.47 -3.24 17.81
C GLY A 194 -7.49 -2.85 18.92
N ASP A 195 -6.86 -3.84 19.55
CA ASP A 195 -5.87 -3.60 20.59
C ASP A 195 -4.61 -2.91 20.04
N ALA A 196 -4.15 -3.30 18.86
CA ALA A 196 -3.04 -2.63 18.17
C ALA A 196 -3.39 -1.17 17.80
N VAL A 197 -4.60 -0.92 17.26
CA VAL A 197 -5.08 0.46 17.00
C VAL A 197 -5.08 1.30 18.27
N ARG A 198 -5.52 0.76 19.41
CA ARG A 198 -5.50 1.46 20.70
C ARG A 198 -4.07 1.78 21.16
N LYS A 199 -3.12 0.85 21.00
CA LYS A 199 -1.71 1.06 21.34
C LYS A 199 -1.09 2.20 20.50
N VAL A 200 -1.26 2.14 19.18
CA VAL A 200 -0.78 3.20 18.27
C VAL A 200 -1.42 4.54 18.60
N LYS A 201 -2.75 4.57 18.83
CA LYS A 201 -3.46 5.79 19.20
C LYS A 201 -2.94 6.37 20.50
N ALA A 202 -2.84 5.56 21.55
CA ALA A 202 -2.37 6.03 22.86
C ALA A 202 -0.97 6.64 22.76
N TYR A 203 -0.09 6.01 22.00
CA TYR A 203 1.26 6.52 21.79
C TYR A 203 1.27 7.85 21.00
N LEU A 204 0.64 7.87 19.82
CA LEU A 204 0.62 9.07 18.97
C LEU A 204 -0.08 10.25 19.66
N MET A 205 -1.19 10.00 20.38
CA MET A 205 -1.87 11.03 21.13
C MET A 205 -0.97 11.66 22.21
N GLY A 206 -0.19 10.83 22.93
CA GLY A 206 0.77 11.35 23.92
C GLY A 206 1.83 12.27 23.31
N VAL A 207 2.38 11.88 22.14
CA VAL A 207 3.34 12.72 21.41
C VAL A 207 2.68 14.02 20.90
N ILE A 208 1.50 13.91 20.31
CA ILE A 208 0.77 15.05 19.71
C ILE A 208 0.39 16.07 20.80
N GLU A 209 -0.10 15.62 21.95
CA GLU A 209 -0.44 16.50 23.09
C GLU A 209 0.80 17.17 23.69
N GLU A 210 1.93 16.48 23.68
CA GLU A 210 3.20 17.07 24.11
C GLU A 210 3.65 18.17 23.14
N ARG A 211 3.64 17.89 21.80
CA ARG A 211 3.97 18.88 20.78
C ARG A 211 3.00 20.07 20.74
N GLN A 212 1.74 19.85 21.06
CA GLN A 212 0.78 20.97 21.18
C GLN A 212 1.14 21.92 22.32
N LYS A 213 1.62 21.38 23.44
CA LYS A 213 2.02 22.19 24.61
C LYS A 213 3.39 22.84 24.42
N ASN A 214 4.31 22.12 23.79
CA ASN A 214 5.71 22.49 23.60
C ASN A 214 6.08 22.33 22.11
N PRO A 215 5.60 23.22 21.21
CA PRO A 215 5.85 23.08 19.77
C PRO A 215 7.34 23.25 19.44
N GLY A 216 7.85 22.36 18.59
CA GLY A 216 9.19 22.37 18.01
C GLY A 216 9.18 22.68 16.51
N ASP A 217 10.32 22.42 15.87
CA ASP A 217 10.46 22.52 14.40
C ASP A 217 10.09 21.20 13.69
N ASP A 218 9.53 20.23 14.40
CA ASP A 218 9.14 18.92 13.88
C ASP A 218 7.84 18.98 13.05
N TYR A 219 7.62 17.92 12.27
CA TYR A 219 6.45 17.82 11.39
C TYR A 219 5.12 17.89 12.15
N ILE A 220 5.02 17.21 13.30
CA ILE A 220 3.76 17.18 14.10
C ILE A 220 3.44 18.58 14.62
N SER A 221 4.43 19.32 15.10
CA SER A 221 4.25 20.71 15.52
C SER A 221 3.76 21.59 14.36
N GLN A 222 4.36 21.44 13.17
CA GLN A 222 4.01 22.24 11.99
C GLN A 222 2.62 21.96 11.42
N ILE A 223 2.06 20.76 11.59
CA ILE A 223 0.72 20.47 11.06
C ILE A 223 -0.42 21.04 11.90
N PHE A 224 -0.18 21.47 13.15
CA PHE A 224 -1.14 22.25 13.91
C PHE A 224 -1.42 23.64 13.30
N ASP A 225 -0.52 24.15 12.47
CA ASP A 225 -0.72 25.40 11.75
C ASP A 225 -1.56 25.26 10.47
N ASN A 226 -1.89 24.04 10.06
CA ASN A 226 -2.81 23.82 8.97
C ASN A 226 -4.21 24.34 9.32
N GLU A 227 -4.93 24.81 8.32
CA GLU A 227 -6.29 25.31 8.46
C GLU A 227 -7.30 24.44 7.70
N VAL A 228 -8.48 24.33 8.26
CA VAL A 228 -9.66 23.72 7.66
C VAL A 228 -10.89 24.51 8.09
N ASP A 229 -11.74 24.90 7.14
CA ASP A 229 -12.96 25.68 7.39
C ASP A 229 -12.72 26.94 8.25
N GLY A 230 -11.59 27.64 8.02
CA GLY A 230 -11.22 28.88 8.71
C GLY A 230 -10.73 28.71 10.14
N ARG A 231 -10.45 27.50 10.59
CA ARG A 231 -9.85 27.20 11.90
C ARG A 231 -8.61 26.32 11.77
N LYS A 232 -7.71 26.39 12.74
CA LYS A 232 -6.58 25.47 12.83
C LYS A 232 -7.05 24.04 13.12
N TRP A 233 -6.21 23.08 12.71
CA TRP A 233 -6.45 21.67 13.00
C TRP A 233 -6.45 21.42 14.51
N ASN A 234 -7.37 20.57 14.95
CA ASN A 234 -7.42 20.10 16.33
C ASN A 234 -6.57 18.82 16.51
N VAL A 235 -6.39 18.39 17.75
CA VAL A 235 -5.61 17.21 18.13
C VAL A 235 -6.08 15.95 17.41
N THR A 236 -7.39 15.76 17.26
CA THR A 236 -7.96 14.57 16.57
C THR A 236 -7.63 14.57 15.07
N GLU A 237 -7.63 15.73 14.42
CA GLU A 237 -7.25 15.86 13.00
C GLU A 237 -5.76 15.61 12.80
N VAL A 238 -4.91 16.15 13.68
CA VAL A 238 -3.47 15.86 13.70
C VAL A 238 -3.22 14.38 13.90
N PHE A 239 -3.91 13.76 14.88
CA PHE A 239 -3.83 12.31 15.11
C PHE A 239 -4.25 11.51 13.88
N GLY A 240 -5.41 11.80 13.30
CA GLY A 240 -5.91 11.09 12.12
C GLY A 240 -4.93 11.14 10.95
N HIS A 241 -4.19 12.25 10.80
CA HIS A 241 -3.15 12.38 9.79
C HIS A 241 -1.87 11.60 10.15
N CYS A 242 -1.38 11.69 11.37
CA CYS A 242 -0.22 10.92 11.82
C CYS A 242 -0.48 9.41 11.74
N PHE A 243 -1.68 8.97 12.11
CA PHE A 243 -2.12 7.60 11.93
C PHE A 243 -2.16 7.18 10.46
N ASN A 244 -2.62 8.06 9.56
CA ASN A 244 -2.58 7.80 8.11
C ASN A 244 -1.15 7.62 7.59
N LEU A 245 -0.20 8.44 8.02
CA LEU A 245 1.20 8.31 7.64
C LEU A 245 1.79 7.00 8.17
N TYR A 246 1.45 6.63 9.39
CA TYR A 246 1.89 5.38 10.00
C TYR A 246 1.42 4.17 9.18
N ILE A 247 0.11 4.00 8.95
CA ILE A 247 -0.41 2.82 8.24
C ILE A 247 -0.10 2.82 6.73
N GLY A 248 0.01 4.00 6.11
CA GLY A 248 0.22 4.13 4.68
C GLY A 248 1.67 4.06 4.24
N GLY A 249 2.61 4.36 5.16
CA GLY A 249 4.04 4.46 4.86
C GLY A 249 4.84 3.19 5.12
N LEU A 250 4.30 2.25 5.89
CA LEU A 250 5.04 1.06 6.31
C LEU A 250 4.88 -0.11 5.33
N ASP A 251 3.75 -0.78 5.38
CA ASP A 251 3.52 -2.06 4.71
C ASP A 251 3.55 -1.98 3.17
N THR A 252 3.13 -0.86 2.60
CA THR A 252 3.03 -0.72 1.13
C THR A 252 4.39 -0.74 0.45
N VAL A 253 5.39 -0.02 0.98
CA VAL A 253 6.75 0.01 0.44
C VAL A 253 7.48 -1.29 0.79
N THR A 254 7.32 -1.80 2.01
CA THR A 254 7.83 -3.12 2.45
C THR A 254 7.40 -4.23 1.51
N SER A 255 6.09 -4.32 1.26
CA SER A 255 5.49 -5.33 0.36
C SER A 255 6.02 -5.23 -1.07
N LEU A 256 6.14 -4.00 -1.58
CA LEU A 256 6.64 -3.79 -2.94
C LEU A 256 8.12 -4.11 -3.05
N LEU A 257 8.95 -3.74 -2.07
CA LEU A 257 10.38 -4.10 -2.01
C LEU A 257 10.55 -5.63 -1.98
N GLY A 258 9.83 -6.34 -1.12
CA GLY A 258 9.86 -7.80 -1.07
C GLY A 258 9.57 -8.44 -2.44
N ASN A 259 8.52 -7.97 -3.12
CA ASN A 259 8.17 -8.46 -4.45
C ASN A 259 9.24 -8.12 -5.51
N ILE A 260 9.76 -6.89 -5.53
CA ILE A 260 10.81 -6.45 -6.47
C ILE A 260 12.09 -7.27 -6.30
N PHE A 261 12.57 -7.41 -5.06
CA PHE A 261 13.82 -8.11 -4.79
C PHE A 261 13.70 -9.62 -4.99
N CYS A 262 12.51 -10.20 -4.75
CA CYS A 262 12.20 -11.57 -5.13
C CYS A 262 12.25 -11.74 -6.65
N PHE A 263 11.64 -10.84 -7.44
CA PHE A 263 11.74 -10.84 -8.89
C PHE A 263 13.19 -10.75 -9.37
N LEU A 264 13.94 -9.77 -8.88
CA LEU A 264 15.35 -9.58 -9.27
C LEU A 264 16.23 -10.77 -8.85
N GLY A 265 15.95 -11.41 -7.71
CA GLY A 265 16.66 -12.61 -7.27
C GLY A 265 16.38 -13.85 -8.12
N ARG A 266 15.21 -13.91 -8.79
CA ARG A 266 14.85 -14.98 -9.76
C ARG A 266 15.35 -14.70 -11.17
N TYR A 267 15.54 -13.42 -11.52
CA TYR A 267 15.95 -12.97 -12.84
C TYR A 267 17.21 -12.11 -12.78
N PRO A 268 18.40 -12.70 -12.49
CA PRO A 268 19.64 -11.94 -12.31
C PRO A 268 20.06 -11.11 -13.53
N GLU A 269 19.66 -11.51 -14.74
CA GLU A 269 19.88 -10.73 -15.97
C GLU A 269 19.22 -9.33 -15.90
N ARG A 270 18.14 -9.20 -15.13
CA ARG A 270 17.46 -7.91 -14.91
C ARG A 270 18.28 -7.00 -13.98
N GLN A 271 19.01 -7.58 -13.02
CA GLN A 271 19.96 -6.81 -12.21
C GLN A 271 21.11 -6.29 -13.08
N ARG A 272 21.66 -7.13 -13.98
CA ARG A 272 22.72 -6.72 -14.92
C ARG A 272 22.25 -5.56 -15.80
N GLU A 273 21.04 -5.66 -16.37
CA GLU A 273 20.45 -4.58 -17.17
C GLU A 273 20.40 -3.25 -16.42
N LEU A 274 19.96 -3.26 -15.15
CA LEU A 274 19.91 -2.04 -14.31
C LEU A 274 21.30 -1.52 -13.93
N ARG A 275 22.31 -2.40 -13.74
CA ARG A 275 23.70 -1.98 -13.49
C ARG A 275 24.33 -1.35 -14.73
N GLU A 276 24.11 -1.93 -15.89
CA GLU A 276 24.65 -1.43 -17.16
C GLU A 276 23.95 -0.12 -17.59
N LYS A 277 22.68 0.04 -17.23
CA LYS A 277 21.86 1.19 -17.62
C LYS A 277 21.15 1.82 -16.38
N PRO A 278 21.90 2.47 -15.47
CA PRO A 278 21.31 2.99 -14.23
C PRO A 278 20.16 3.98 -14.44
N GLY A 279 20.13 4.67 -15.59
CA GLY A 279 19.03 5.55 -15.98
C GLY A 279 17.68 4.85 -16.13
N LEU A 280 17.66 3.51 -16.26
CA LEU A 280 16.43 2.72 -16.29
C LEU A 280 15.79 2.53 -14.92
N ILE A 281 16.50 2.77 -13.79
CA ILE A 281 15.96 2.55 -12.46
C ILE A 281 14.66 3.34 -12.25
N VAL A 282 14.58 4.56 -12.76
CA VAL A 282 13.38 5.41 -12.66
C VAL A 282 12.18 4.75 -13.34
N THR A 283 12.34 4.27 -14.58
CA THR A 283 11.25 3.62 -15.33
C THR A 283 11.00 2.19 -14.84
N ALA A 284 12.02 1.50 -14.35
CA ALA A 284 11.86 0.19 -13.72
C ALA A 284 10.98 0.28 -12.45
N VAL A 285 11.15 1.32 -11.63
CA VAL A 285 10.27 1.56 -10.46
C VAL A 285 8.81 1.76 -10.89
N GLU A 286 8.53 2.53 -11.96
CA GLU A 286 7.15 2.67 -12.47
C GLU A 286 6.59 1.33 -12.99
N GLU A 287 7.41 0.54 -13.66
CA GLU A 287 7.00 -0.80 -14.12
C GLU A 287 6.79 -1.78 -12.95
N PHE A 288 7.62 -1.75 -11.93
CA PHE A 288 7.39 -2.54 -10.71
C PHE A 288 6.13 -2.09 -9.96
N LEU A 289 5.88 -0.79 -9.89
CA LEU A 289 4.63 -0.25 -9.36
C LEU A 289 3.42 -0.78 -10.15
N ARG A 290 3.50 -0.94 -11.46
CA ARG A 290 2.45 -1.55 -12.29
C ARG A 290 2.31 -3.04 -12.03
N ALA A 291 3.39 -3.79 -12.21
CA ALA A 291 3.37 -5.26 -12.26
C ALA A 291 3.26 -5.91 -10.88
N TYR A 292 3.82 -5.27 -9.86
CA TYR A 292 3.88 -5.80 -8.50
C TYR A 292 3.13 -4.94 -7.49
N ALA A 293 2.14 -4.15 -7.97
CA ALA A 293 1.26 -3.39 -7.08
C ALA A 293 0.71 -4.27 -5.95
N PRO A 294 0.94 -3.95 -4.66
CA PRO A 294 0.55 -4.85 -3.60
C PRO A 294 -0.91 -4.68 -3.13
N VAL A 295 -1.51 -3.50 -3.34
CA VAL A 295 -2.70 -3.08 -2.60
C VAL A 295 -4.00 -3.24 -3.39
N THR A 296 -4.99 -3.87 -2.78
CA THR A 296 -6.40 -3.71 -3.14
C THR A 296 -7.07 -2.76 -2.16
N ALA A 297 -7.36 -1.54 -2.64
CA ALA A 297 -8.11 -0.54 -1.90
C ALA A 297 -9.62 -0.61 -2.27
N PHE A 298 -10.43 0.21 -1.61
CA PHE A 298 -11.89 0.16 -1.77
C PHE A 298 -12.51 1.54 -1.92
N ARG A 299 -13.74 1.52 -2.44
CA ARG A 299 -14.73 2.59 -2.39
C ARG A 299 -16.06 2.00 -1.93
N ILE A 300 -16.93 2.87 -1.48
CA ILE A 300 -18.32 2.52 -1.15
C ILE A 300 -19.21 3.31 -2.10
N ALA A 301 -20.20 2.67 -2.70
CA ALA A 301 -21.21 3.37 -3.50
C ALA A 301 -22.01 4.32 -2.59
N ALA A 302 -22.00 5.61 -2.88
CA ALA A 302 -22.74 6.62 -2.11
C ALA A 302 -24.24 6.64 -2.48
N LYS A 303 -24.58 6.23 -3.69
CA LYS A 303 -25.94 6.13 -4.23
C LYS A 303 -26.03 4.96 -5.22
N GLU A 304 -27.25 4.65 -5.71
CA GLU A 304 -27.40 3.67 -6.80
C GLU A 304 -26.69 4.19 -8.05
N ILE A 305 -25.83 3.35 -8.62
CA ILE A 305 -25.05 3.62 -9.83
C ILE A 305 -25.07 2.41 -10.75
N GLU A 306 -24.74 2.63 -12.01
CA GLU A 306 -24.61 1.56 -12.99
C GLU A 306 -23.19 1.54 -13.58
N ILE A 307 -22.55 0.37 -13.55
CA ILE A 307 -21.27 0.11 -14.21
C ILE A 307 -21.43 -1.13 -15.09
N ARG A 308 -21.11 -1.02 -16.37
CA ARG A 308 -21.21 -2.13 -17.33
C ARG A 308 -22.58 -2.82 -17.33
N GLY A 309 -23.67 -2.07 -17.16
CA GLY A 309 -25.04 -2.59 -17.11
C GLY A 309 -25.40 -3.27 -15.78
N GLN A 310 -24.51 -3.23 -14.78
CA GLN A 310 -24.76 -3.79 -13.45
C GLN A 310 -25.11 -2.68 -12.46
N LYS A 311 -26.20 -2.87 -11.74
CA LYS A 311 -26.60 -1.97 -10.65
C LYS A 311 -25.75 -2.23 -9.42
N ILE A 312 -25.17 -1.17 -8.87
CA ILE A 312 -24.45 -1.18 -7.61
C ILE A 312 -25.25 -0.34 -6.63
N MET A 313 -25.60 -0.94 -5.50
CA MET A 313 -26.50 -0.32 -4.54
C MET A 313 -25.72 0.53 -3.52
N PRO A 314 -26.37 1.56 -2.93
CA PRO A 314 -25.75 2.35 -1.87
C PRO A 314 -25.21 1.48 -0.74
N GLY A 315 -23.98 1.77 -0.29
CA GLY A 315 -23.30 1.01 0.77
C GLY A 315 -22.52 -0.21 0.29
N GLU A 316 -22.63 -0.62 -0.98
CA GLU A 316 -21.85 -1.73 -1.51
C GLU A 316 -20.38 -1.31 -1.73
N TYR A 317 -19.48 -2.25 -1.44
CA TYR A 317 -18.05 -2.08 -1.65
C TYR A 317 -17.66 -2.33 -3.10
N ILE A 318 -16.74 -1.50 -3.60
CA ILE A 318 -16.14 -1.66 -4.92
C ILE A 318 -14.63 -1.60 -4.77
N SER A 319 -13.94 -2.60 -5.30
CA SER A 319 -12.49 -2.69 -5.15
C SER A 319 -11.73 -1.87 -6.19
N VAL A 320 -10.65 -1.28 -5.73
CA VAL A 320 -9.55 -0.74 -6.53
C VAL A 320 -8.43 -1.77 -6.51
N ALA A 321 -8.61 -2.85 -7.29
CA ALA A 321 -7.67 -3.97 -7.32
C ALA A 321 -6.46 -3.63 -8.19
N THR A 322 -5.54 -2.81 -7.65
CA THR A 322 -4.37 -2.35 -8.41
C THR A 322 -3.50 -3.50 -8.95
N PRO A 323 -3.36 -4.66 -8.23
CA PRO A 323 -2.66 -5.81 -8.78
C PRO A 323 -3.30 -6.36 -10.05
N VAL A 324 -4.63 -6.41 -10.10
CA VAL A 324 -5.38 -6.98 -11.23
C VAL A 324 -5.44 -6.00 -12.39
N THR A 325 -5.78 -4.75 -12.13
CA THR A 325 -5.87 -3.71 -13.16
C THR A 325 -4.53 -3.37 -13.82
N GLY A 326 -3.41 -3.63 -13.13
CA GLY A 326 -2.06 -3.52 -13.69
C GLY A 326 -1.79 -4.52 -14.84
N TYR A 327 -2.60 -5.55 -14.96
CA TYR A 327 -2.50 -6.59 -16.00
C TYR A 327 -3.62 -6.52 -17.06
N ASP A 328 -4.37 -5.44 -17.13
CA ASP A 328 -5.44 -5.25 -18.11
C ASP A 328 -4.88 -5.27 -19.56
N PRO A 329 -5.16 -6.30 -20.37
CA PRO A 329 -4.62 -6.41 -21.71
C PRO A 329 -5.28 -5.44 -22.71
N THR A 330 -6.38 -4.81 -22.34
CA THR A 330 -7.01 -3.77 -23.16
C THR A 330 -6.29 -2.43 -23.06
N TYR A 331 -5.49 -2.25 -22.00
CA TYR A 331 -4.76 -1.02 -21.73
C TYR A 331 -3.24 -1.18 -21.86
N TYR A 332 -2.70 -2.34 -21.47
CA TYR A 332 -1.26 -2.60 -21.53
C TYR A 332 -0.94 -3.69 -22.57
N GLU A 333 -0.02 -3.38 -23.48
CA GLU A 333 0.54 -4.37 -24.38
C GLU A 333 1.43 -5.36 -23.61
N GLN A 334 1.19 -6.68 -23.75
CA GLN A 334 1.94 -7.74 -23.06
C GLN A 334 2.05 -7.43 -21.54
N PRO A 335 0.93 -7.33 -20.81
CA PRO A 335 0.92 -6.90 -19.42
C PRO A 335 1.66 -7.87 -18.48
N GLU A 336 1.80 -9.14 -18.86
CA GLU A 336 2.53 -10.21 -18.15
C GLU A 336 4.04 -9.99 -18.15
N LEU A 337 4.58 -9.21 -19.10
CA LEU A 337 6.00 -8.94 -19.20
C LEU A 337 6.39 -7.70 -18.37
N VAL A 338 7.42 -7.85 -17.54
CA VAL A 338 8.07 -6.74 -16.83
C VAL A 338 9.05 -6.06 -17.80
N ARG A 339 8.75 -4.84 -18.22
CA ARG A 339 9.52 -4.10 -19.22
C ARG A 339 9.95 -2.75 -18.66
N PHE A 340 11.26 -2.57 -18.42
CA PHE A 340 11.80 -1.33 -17.85
C PHE A 340 11.75 -0.12 -18.79
N ASP A 341 11.44 -0.33 -20.07
CA ASP A 341 11.21 0.72 -21.06
C ASP A 341 9.73 1.11 -21.22
N ARG A 342 8.81 0.45 -20.48
CA ARG A 342 7.38 0.78 -20.52
C ARG A 342 7.11 2.19 -19.99
N LYS A 343 6.34 2.96 -20.75
CA LYS A 343 5.95 4.33 -20.39
C LYS A 343 4.44 4.49 -20.16
N ALA A 344 3.75 3.40 -19.88
CA ALA A 344 2.32 3.43 -19.60
C ALA A 344 2.05 3.88 -18.15
N PRO A 345 1.06 4.76 -17.90
CA PRO A 345 0.67 5.10 -16.52
C PRO A 345 0.06 3.89 -15.82
N HIS A 346 0.12 3.89 -14.49
CA HIS A 346 -0.46 2.84 -13.64
C HIS A 346 -1.29 3.48 -12.49
N ILE A 347 -2.12 2.66 -11.84
CA ILE A 347 -2.99 3.09 -10.74
C ILE A 347 -2.56 2.58 -9.36
N SER A 348 -1.35 2.03 -9.23
CA SER A 348 -0.84 1.52 -7.95
C SER A 348 -0.81 2.56 -6.84
N LEU A 349 -0.58 3.82 -7.21
CA LEU A 349 -0.61 4.98 -6.31
C LEU A 349 -1.99 5.67 -6.31
N GLY A 350 -3.03 4.94 -6.72
CA GLY A 350 -4.38 5.46 -6.82
C GLY A 350 -4.61 6.45 -7.96
N GLY A 351 -5.76 7.10 -7.95
CA GLY A 351 -6.17 8.10 -8.94
C GLY A 351 -7.19 9.08 -8.36
N GLY A 352 -7.56 10.09 -9.15
CA GLY A 352 -8.51 11.11 -8.73
C GLY A 352 -8.01 11.91 -7.52
N ILE A 353 -8.95 12.37 -6.70
CA ILE A 353 -8.68 13.21 -5.54
C ILE A 353 -7.87 12.50 -4.44
N HIS A 354 -8.00 11.18 -4.32
CA HIS A 354 -7.30 10.35 -3.36
C HIS A 354 -5.98 9.75 -3.87
N LYS A 355 -5.38 10.32 -4.93
CA LYS A 355 -4.06 9.90 -5.36
C LYS A 355 -3.08 9.95 -4.19
N CYS A 356 -2.21 8.93 -4.07
CA CYS A 356 -1.31 8.74 -2.93
C CYS A 356 -0.57 10.04 -2.56
N LEU A 357 -0.69 10.45 -1.30
CA LEU A 357 -0.02 11.66 -0.78
C LEU A 357 1.51 11.47 -0.77
N GLY A 358 1.97 10.28 -0.34
CA GLY A 358 3.38 9.91 -0.25
C GLY A 358 4.03 9.44 -1.56
N MET A 359 3.38 9.63 -2.71
CA MET A 359 3.83 9.04 -3.99
C MET A 359 5.25 9.43 -4.42
N HIS A 360 5.72 10.61 -4.04
CA HIS A 360 7.08 11.07 -4.36
C HIS A 360 8.12 10.47 -3.42
N LEU A 361 7.76 10.29 -2.15
CA LEU A 361 8.59 9.61 -1.16
C LEU A 361 8.73 8.12 -1.51
N ALA A 362 7.63 7.41 -1.73
CA ALA A 362 7.64 5.99 -2.09
C ALA A 362 8.50 5.70 -3.34
N ARG A 363 8.37 6.51 -4.40
CA ARG A 363 9.22 6.38 -5.58
C ARG A 363 10.69 6.57 -5.27
N MET A 364 11.01 7.56 -4.44
CA MET A 364 12.38 7.83 -4.03
C MET A 364 12.96 6.70 -3.18
N GLU A 365 12.18 6.15 -2.26
CA GLU A 365 12.58 4.99 -1.44
C GLU A 365 12.91 3.79 -2.32
N LEU A 366 12.04 3.44 -3.27
CA LEU A 366 12.24 2.33 -4.20
C LEU A 366 13.46 2.53 -5.09
N GLN A 367 13.65 3.75 -5.64
CA GLN A 367 14.82 4.08 -6.45
C GLN A 367 16.10 3.95 -5.65
N ILE A 368 16.15 4.52 -4.46
CA ILE A 368 17.33 4.49 -3.58
C ILE A 368 17.65 3.06 -3.15
N ALA A 369 16.65 2.27 -2.76
CA ALA A 369 16.88 0.87 -2.42
C ALA A 369 17.53 0.10 -3.57
N LEU A 370 17.02 0.25 -4.81
CA LEU A 370 17.62 -0.37 -5.99
C LEU A 370 19.04 0.16 -6.26
N GLU A 371 19.26 1.48 -6.23
CA GLU A 371 20.56 2.10 -6.46
C GLU A 371 21.62 1.58 -5.45
N GLU A 372 21.27 1.55 -4.17
CA GLU A 372 22.21 1.14 -3.11
C GLU A 372 22.52 -0.36 -3.13
N PHE A 373 21.51 -1.22 -3.35
CA PHE A 373 21.75 -2.67 -3.47
C PHE A 373 22.55 -3.03 -4.70
N LEU A 374 22.23 -2.45 -5.86
CA LEU A 374 22.96 -2.68 -7.10
C LEU A 374 24.41 -2.19 -7.01
N THR A 375 24.70 -1.18 -6.17
CA THR A 375 26.04 -0.65 -5.96
C THR A 375 26.82 -1.44 -4.92
N ALA A 376 26.19 -1.82 -3.80
CA ALA A 376 26.86 -2.38 -2.64
C ALA A 376 27.08 -3.88 -2.71
N LEU A 377 26.20 -4.62 -3.44
CA LEU A 377 26.23 -6.07 -3.49
C LEU A 377 26.62 -6.57 -4.90
N PRO A 378 27.26 -7.74 -5.00
CA PRO A 378 27.33 -8.47 -6.26
C PRO A 378 25.91 -8.86 -6.77
N GLU A 379 25.84 -9.60 -7.85
CA GLU A 379 24.61 -10.21 -8.30
C GLU A 379 24.09 -11.17 -7.23
N TRP A 380 22.85 -10.99 -6.81
CA TRP A 380 22.21 -11.84 -5.80
C TRP A 380 21.16 -12.77 -6.45
N ARG A 381 20.84 -13.84 -5.76
CA ARG A 381 19.80 -14.80 -6.12
C ARG A 381 19.01 -15.23 -4.89
N ILE A 382 17.89 -15.90 -5.12
CA ILE A 382 17.21 -16.63 -4.03
C ILE A 382 18.20 -17.67 -3.49
N LYS A 383 18.30 -17.75 -2.16
CA LYS A 383 19.20 -18.70 -1.49
C LYS A 383 18.88 -20.14 -1.85
N ASP A 384 19.91 -20.94 -2.11
CA ASP A 384 19.74 -22.35 -2.50
C ASP A 384 18.94 -23.11 -1.46
N GLY A 385 17.90 -23.82 -1.91
CA GLY A 385 17.01 -24.60 -1.05
C GLY A 385 15.90 -23.78 -0.38
N PHE A 386 15.93 -22.45 -0.41
CA PHE A 386 14.83 -21.62 0.11
C PHE A 386 13.65 -21.63 -0.88
N LYS A 387 12.44 -21.86 -0.34
CA LYS A 387 11.19 -21.82 -1.09
C LYS A 387 10.45 -20.55 -0.75
N VAL A 388 10.38 -19.63 -1.71
CA VAL A 388 9.62 -18.38 -1.54
C VAL A 388 8.14 -18.72 -1.39
N GLN A 389 7.53 -18.13 -0.38
CA GLN A 389 6.08 -18.09 -0.22
C GLN A 389 5.57 -16.67 -0.43
N TYR A 390 4.37 -16.56 -0.97
CA TYR A 390 3.70 -15.29 -1.19
C TYR A 390 2.43 -15.24 -0.37
N PHE A 391 2.15 -14.11 0.26
CA PHE A 391 0.87 -13.89 0.90
C PHE A 391 -0.10 -13.24 -0.08
N VAL A 392 -1.29 -13.84 -0.26
CA VAL A 392 -2.39 -13.27 -1.03
C VAL A 392 -3.46 -12.70 -0.10
N GLY A 393 -3.95 -11.51 -0.43
CA GLY A 393 -4.91 -10.78 0.38
C GLY A 393 -5.10 -9.36 -0.13
N ASN A 394 -5.60 -8.47 0.72
CA ASN A 394 -5.77 -7.06 0.35
C ASN A 394 -4.43 -6.32 0.21
N ILE A 395 -3.38 -6.83 0.84
CA ILE A 395 -2.00 -6.43 0.61
C ILE A 395 -1.22 -7.72 0.30
N MET A 396 -0.69 -7.80 -0.91
CA MET A 396 0.11 -8.95 -1.35
C MET A 396 1.58 -8.68 -1.08
N HIS A 397 2.26 -9.63 -0.43
CA HIS A 397 3.67 -9.48 -0.07
C HIS A 397 4.41 -10.81 -0.05
N VAL A 398 5.72 -10.74 0.03
CA VAL A 398 6.63 -11.85 0.32
C VAL A 398 6.95 -11.79 1.80
N PRO A 399 6.47 -12.74 2.64
CA PRO A 399 6.65 -12.66 4.11
C PRO A 399 8.08 -12.92 4.58
N GLU A 400 8.86 -13.66 3.80
CA GLU A 400 10.26 -14.04 4.10
C GLU A 400 11.02 -14.15 2.78
N LEU A 401 12.24 -13.64 2.71
CA LEU A 401 13.03 -13.66 1.47
C LEU A 401 14.52 -13.83 1.76
N GLU A 402 14.98 -15.07 1.71
CA GLU A 402 16.40 -15.38 1.82
C GLU A 402 17.12 -15.10 0.50
N LEU A 403 18.02 -14.15 0.51
CA LEU A 403 18.90 -13.82 -0.61
C LEU A 403 20.34 -14.27 -0.32
N GLN A 404 21.08 -14.62 -1.38
CA GLN A 404 22.50 -14.93 -1.30
C GLN A 404 23.27 -14.34 -2.48
N TRP A 405 24.55 -14.03 -2.27
CA TRP A 405 25.48 -13.51 -3.27
C TRP A 405 26.91 -13.97 -3.00
N GLY A 406 27.81 -13.83 -3.97
CA GLY A 406 29.21 -14.25 -3.90
C GLY A 406 29.53 -15.48 -4.71
#